data_869d3608f4309910166963f23852a44b
#
_entry.id   869d3608f4309910166963f23852a44b
#
_cell.length_a   1.000
_cell.length_b   1.000
_cell.length_c   1.000
_cell.angle_alpha   90.00
_cell.angle_beta   90.00
_cell.angle_gamma   90.00
#
_symmetry.space_group_name_H-M   'P 1'
#
loop_
_entity.id
_entity.type
_entity.pdbx_description
1 polymer ?
#
loop_
_entity_poly.entity_id
_entity_poly.type
_entity_poly.pdbx_seq_one_letter_code
_entity_poly.pdbx_strand_id
1 'polypeptide(L)'
;ILGITIPPLKQFGPLLVVWGMAMLMLIVIRDLGSSLMFFGAFLALLYVATNRASFVVVGLGMFSLGAWFFSSNLAYVQDRIDIWRDPFARGVIDNEGYQIAQSLFAQADGGVLGVGFGQSLLALPGGGTIIPAPDTDLIYAVIVNELGLVGACAVLFVYLLIAERGFRIATLARDSFSTLLAAGLTAVFALQVFVIVGGVTKVIPLTGVTLPFISYGGSSIVANFVLLALLLLVSDRARREATSP
;
A
#
# COMPACT_ATOMS: atom_id res chain seq x y z
N ILE A 1 -23.66 -19.79 -16.11
CA ILE A 1 -22.73 -20.20 -15.05
C ILE A 1 -21.39 -19.61 -15.45
N LEU A 2 -20.97 -18.52 -14.79
CA LEU A 2 -19.72 -17.76 -14.85
C LEU A 2 -18.77 -18.17 -16.01
N GLY A 3 -18.83 -17.47 -17.14
CA GLY A 3 -17.96 -17.70 -18.29
C GLY A 3 -16.50 -17.34 -17.99
N ILE A 4 -15.82 -18.13 -17.17
CA ILE A 4 -14.39 -18.00 -16.89
C ILE A 4 -13.65 -18.61 -18.08
N THR A 5 -13.42 -17.81 -19.13
CA THR A 5 -12.48 -18.19 -20.17
C THR A 5 -11.07 -17.85 -19.67
N ILE A 6 -10.37 -18.87 -19.20
CA ILE A 6 -8.95 -18.75 -18.83
C ILE A 6 -8.16 -18.51 -20.13
N PRO A 7 -7.28 -17.49 -20.20
CA PRO A 7 -6.40 -17.29 -21.35
C PRO A 7 -5.52 -18.54 -21.55
N PRO A 8 -5.14 -18.87 -22.79
CA PRO A 8 -4.27 -20.01 -23.02
C PRO A 8 -2.93 -19.83 -22.29
N LEU A 9 -2.48 -20.88 -21.62
CA LEU A 9 -1.24 -20.91 -20.82
C LEU A 9 -0.01 -20.35 -21.54
N LYS A 10 0.03 -20.42 -22.87
CA LYS A 10 1.10 -19.84 -23.69
C LYS A 10 1.24 -18.32 -23.55
N GLN A 11 0.14 -17.61 -23.31
CA GLN A 11 0.15 -16.14 -23.14
C GLN A 11 0.32 -15.72 -21.68
N PHE A 12 -0.14 -16.53 -20.74
CA PHE A 12 -0.15 -16.23 -19.32
C PHE A 12 1.02 -16.88 -18.57
N GLY A 13 1.54 -18.01 -19.06
CA GLY A 13 2.61 -18.78 -18.44
C GLY A 13 3.87 -17.96 -18.11
N PRO A 14 4.46 -17.24 -19.07
CA PRO A 14 5.67 -16.43 -18.81
C PRO A 14 5.46 -15.37 -17.74
N LEU A 15 4.28 -14.73 -17.71
CA LEU A 15 3.94 -13.72 -16.71
C LEU A 15 3.83 -14.32 -15.32
N LEU A 16 3.20 -15.49 -15.18
CA LEU A 16 3.11 -16.23 -13.91
C LEU A 16 4.48 -16.70 -13.42
N VAL A 17 5.37 -17.10 -14.32
CA VAL A 17 6.74 -17.51 -13.95
C VAL A 17 7.51 -16.32 -13.38
N VAL A 18 7.50 -15.17 -14.06
CA VAL A 18 8.18 -13.95 -13.58
C VAL A 18 7.60 -13.49 -12.24
N TRP A 19 6.25 -13.51 -12.12
CA TRP A 19 5.58 -13.18 -10.86
C TRP A 19 5.92 -14.19 -9.75
N GLY A 20 5.89 -15.48 -10.04
CA GLY A 20 6.23 -16.53 -9.06
C GLY A 20 7.67 -16.43 -8.58
N MET A 21 8.63 -16.12 -9.47
CA MET A 21 10.02 -15.86 -9.10
C MET A 21 10.13 -14.61 -8.19
N ALA A 22 9.45 -13.51 -8.55
CA ALA A 22 9.45 -12.31 -7.72
C ALA A 22 8.87 -12.59 -6.32
N MET A 23 7.76 -13.34 -6.24
CA MET A 23 7.15 -13.75 -4.97
C MET A 23 8.08 -14.64 -4.15
N LEU A 24 8.76 -15.60 -4.76
CA LEU A 24 9.71 -16.46 -4.07
C LEU A 24 10.86 -15.65 -3.46
N MET A 25 11.42 -14.71 -4.21
CA MET A 25 12.47 -13.82 -3.70
C MET A 25 11.98 -12.98 -2.51
N LEU A 26 10.77 -12.43 -2.58
CA LEU A 26 10.18 -11.64 -1.51
C LEU A 26 9.95 -12.46 -0.23
N ILE A 27 9.53 -13.73 -0.36
CA ILE A 27 9.37 -14.64 0.78
C ILE A 27 10.73 -14.96 1.40
N VAL A 28 11.76 -15.18 0.59
CA VAL A 28 13.12 -15.46 1.05
C VAL A 28 13.71 -14.24 1.77
N ILE A 29 13.46 -13.03 1.27
CA ILE A 29 13.90 -11.76 1.89
C ILE A 29 13.02 -11.40 3.10
N ARG A 30 11.87 -12.06 3.28
CA ARG A 30 10.89 -11.84 4.37
C ARG A 30 10.22 -10.47 4.33
N ASP A 31 10.04 -9.90 3.14
CA ASP A 31 9.34 -8.64 2.94
C ASP A 31 7.89 -8.90 2.47
N LEU A 32 6.99 -9.01 3.45
CA LEU A 32 5.57 -9.22 3.20
C LEU A 32 4.88 -7.98 2.59
N GLY A 33 5.36 -6.78 2.93
CA GLY A 33 4.80 -5.54 2.42
C GLY A 33 5.01 -5.40 0.92
N SER A 34 6.24 -5.56 0.46
CA SER A 34 6.56 -5.55 -0.97
C SER A 34 5.88 -6.69 -1.71
N SER A 35 5.76 -7.90 -1.10
CA SER A 35 5.02 -9.01 -1.70
C SER A 35 3.56 -8.65 -1.97
N LEU A 36 2.87 -8.05 -1.01
CA LEU A 36 1.49 -7.59 -1.14
C LEU A 36 1.36 -6.52 -2.23
N MET A 37 2.31 -5.59 -2.29
CA MET A 37 2.35 -4.53 -3.30
C MET A 37 2.49 -5.10 -4.72
N PHE A 38 3.46 -5.99 -4.95
CA PHE A 38 3.68 -6.62 -6.25
C PHE A 38 2.49 -7.48 -6.67
N PHE A 39 1.93 -8.25 -5.74
CA PHE A 39 0.77 -9.08 -6.02
C PHE A 39 -0.47 -8.24 -6.36
N GLY A 40 -0.75 -7.19 -5.59
CA GLY A 40 -1.87 -6.30 -5.84
C GLY A 40 -1.71 -5.52 -7.16
N ALA A 41 -0.51 -5.03 -7.46
CA ALA A 41 -0.20 -4.37 -8.73
C ALA A 41 -0.40 -5.33 -9.93
N PHE A 42 0.06 -6.58 -9.79
CA PHE A 42 -0.16 -7.62 -10.80
C PHE A 42 -1.65 -7.88 -11.04
N LEU A 43 -2.45 -8.03 -10.00
CA LEU A 43 -3.90 -8.25 -10.14
C LEU A 43 -4.60 -7.04 -10.78
N ALA A 44 -4.20 -5.82 -10.40
CA ALA A 44 -4.75 -4.61 -10.99
C ALA A 44 -4.44 -4.53 -12.50
N LEU A 45 -3.18 -4.77 -12.89
CA LEU A 45 -2.78 -4.80 -14.31
C LEU A 45 -3.49 -5.92 -15.08
N LEU A 46 -3.65 -7.10 -14.47
CA LEU A 46 -4.35 -8.21 -15.08
C LEU A 46 -5.84 -7.87 -15.31
N TYR A 47 -6.46 -7.21 -14.35
CA TYR A 47 -7.83 -6.73 -14.49
C TYR A 47 -7.95 -5.72 -15.64
N VAL A 48 -7.10 -4.70 -15.67
CA VAL A 48 -7.14 -3.66 -16.72
C VAL A 48 -6.86 -4.27 -18.10
N ALA A 49 -5.91 -5.20 -18.19
CA ALA A 49 -5.55 -5.84 -19.46
C ALA A 49 -6.63 -6.80 -20.00
N THR A 50 -7.36 -7.47 -19.10
CA THR A 50 -8.32 -8.53 -19.49
C THR A 50 -9.77 -8.11 -19.38
N ASN A 51 -10.06 -7.04 -18.64
CA ASN A 51 -11.41 -6.59 -18.25
C ASN A 51 -12.26 -7.71 -17.60
N ARG A 52 -11.61 -8.62 -16.86
CA ARG A 52 -12.27 -9.77 -16.24
C ARG A 52 -12.06 -9.80 -14.73
N ALA A 53 -13.08 -9.46 -13.97
CA ALA A 53 -13.06 -9.50 -12.51
C ALA A 53 -12.80 -10.92 -11.94
N SER A 54 -13.08 -11.98 -12.72
CA SER A 54 -12.82 -13.38 -12.31
C SER A 54 -11.36 -13.63 -11.98
N PHE A 55 -10.40 -13.00 -12.67
CA PHE A 55 -8.98 -13.12 -12.34
C PHE A 55 -8.64 -12.50 -10.99
N VAL A 56 -9.27 -11.37 -10.66
CA VAL A 56 -9.08 -10.72 -9.36
C VAL A 56 -9.63 -11.62 -8.24
N VAL A 57 -10.83 -12.18 -8.43
CA VAL A 57 -11.45 -13.08 -7.44
C VAL A 57 -10.61 -14.33 -7.22
N VAL A 58 -10.14 -14.98 -8.31
CA VAL A 58 -9.26 -16.15 -8.22
C VAL A 58 -7.94 -15.79 -7.57
N GLY A 59 -7.33 -14.64 -7.97
CA GLY A 59 -6.09 -14.17 -7.39
C GLY A 59 -6.22 -13.87 -5.89
N LEU A 60 -7.27 -13.19 -5.46
CA LEU A 60 -7.53 -12.94 -4.04
C LEU A 60 -7.76 -14.26 -3.27
N GLY A 61 -8.44 -15.24 -3.88
CA GLY A 61 -8.59 -16.59 -3.31
C GLY A 61 -7.23 -17.28 -3.13
N MET A 62 -6.38 -17.26 -4.15
CA MET A 62 -5.01 -17.80 -4.07
C MET A 62 -4.16 -17.06 -3.02
N PHE A 63 -4.28 -15.74 -2.95
CA PHE A 63 -3.59 -14.95 -1.93
C PHE A 63 -4.05 -15.34 -0.52
N SER A 64 -5.35 -15.47 -0.30
CA SER A 64 -5.91 -15.88 1.01
C SER A 64 -5.46 -17.27 1.43
N LEU A 65 -5.42 -18.22 0.49
CA LEU A 65 -4.90 -19.56 0.73
C LEU A 65 -3.40 -19.53 1.04
N GLY A 66 -2.63 -18.73 0.30
CA GLY A 66 -1.19 -18.53 0.57
C GLY A 66 -0.95 -17.89 1.92
N ALA A 67 -1.70 -16.84 2.26
CA ALA A 67 -1.61 -16.16 3.55
C ALA A 67 -1.92 -17.13 4.72
N TRP A 68 -2.96 -17.95 4.58
CA TRP A 68 -3.29 -18.99 5.55
C TRP A 68 -2.17 -20.03 5.67
N PHE A 69 -1.63 -20.52 4.57
CA PHE A 69 -0.53 -21.48 4.57
C PHE A 69 0.71 -20.92 5.24
N PHE A 70 1.11 -19.69 4.89
CA PHE A 70 2.29 -19.04 5.47
C PHE A 70 2.10 -18.68 6.95
N SER A 71 0.89 -18.28 7.35
CA SER A 71 0.59 -18.03 8.76
C SER A 71 0.68 -19.27 9.64
N SER A 72 0.46 -20.44 9.05
CA SER A 72 0.52 -21.72 9.77
C SER A 72 1.92 -22.34 9.79
N ASN A 73 2.83 -21.92 8.90
CA ASN A 73 4.13 -22.59 8.70
C ASN A 73 5.34 -21.69 8.94
N LEU A 74 5.17 -20.37 9.00
CA LEU A 74 6.26 -19.42 9.16
C LEU A 74 6.06 -18.57 10.43
N ALA A 75 6.92 -18.77 11.42
CA ALA A 75 6.83 -18.11 12.71
C ALA A 75 6.76 -16.57 12.57
N TYR A 76 7.60 -15.95 11.73
CA TYR A 76 7.61 -14.50 11.55
C TYR A 76 6.29 -13.93 10.94
N VAL A 77 5.54 -14.75 10.19
CA VAL A 77 4.20 -14.35 9.69
C VAL A 77 3.18 -14.49 10.80
N GLN A 78 3.29 -15.55 11.57
CA GLN A 78 2.43 -15.80 12.74
C GLN A 78 2.56 -14.68 13.75
N ASP A 79 3.79 -14.30 14.13
CA ASP A 79 4.06 -13.21 15.06
C ASP A 79 3.39 -11.90 14.60
N ARG A 80 3.48 -11.55 13.30
CA ARG A 80 2.82 -10.35 12.75
C ARG A 80 1.30 -10.42 12.83
N ILE A 81 0.72 -11.61 12.61
CA ILE A 81 -0.74 -11.81 12.72
C ILE A 81 -1.18 -11.75 14.17
N ASP A 82 -0.42 -12.32 15.10
CA ASP A 82 -0.74 -12.31 16.52
C ASP A 82 -0.64 -10.89 17.10
N ILE A 83 0.39 -10.13 16.76
CA ILE A 83 0.50 -8.69 17.08
C ILE A 83 -0.67 -7.90 16.47
N TRP A 84 -1.04 -8.18 15.24
CA TRP A 84 -2.18 -7.52 14.59
C TRP A 84 -3.50 -7.84 15.28
N ARG A 85 -3.71 -9.09 15.73
CA ARG A 85 -4.92 -9.50 16.42
C ARG A 85 -5.05 -8.87 17.80
N ASP A 86 -3.99 -8.95 18.59
CA ASP A 86 -3.96 -8.40 19.95
C ASP A 86 -2.60 -7.78 20.31
N PRO A 87 -2.36 -6.51 19.90
CA PRO A 87 -1.11 -5.80 20.23
C PRO A 87 -1.01 -5.46 21.73
N PHE A 88 -2.11 -5.58 22.48
CA PHE A 88 -2.18 -5.27 23.91
C PHE A 88 -2.01 -6.50 24.82
N ALA A 89 -1.82 -7.68 24.25
CA ALA A 89 -1.60 -8.89 25.02
C ALA A 89 -0.39 -8.77 25.95
N ARG A 90 -0.45 -9.41 27.12
CA ARG A 90 0.65 -9.42 28.08
C ARG A 90 1.92 -10.02 27.45
N GLY A 91 3.04 -9.29 27.55
CA GLY A 91 4.31 -9.65 26.96
C GLY A 91 4.47 -9.25 25.48
N VAL A 92 3.40 -8.94 24.75
CA VAL A 92 3.43 -8.41 23.38
C VAL A 92 3.56 -6.90 23.42
N ILE A 93 2.75 -6.23 24.26
CA ILE A 93 2.69 -4.76 24.36
C ILE A 93 4.04 -4.11 24.70
N ASP A 94 4.88 -4.77 25.51
CA ASP A 94 6.17 -4.24 25.96
C ASP A 94 7.35 -4.65 25.05
N ASN A 95 7.08 -5.49 24.02
CA ASN A 95 8.07 -6.05 23.12
C ASN A 95 7.71 -5.80 21.65
N GLU A 96 7.32 -6.86 20.91
CA GLU A 96 7.11 -6.83 19.46
C GLU A 96 5.88 -6.00 19.05
N GLY A 97 4.84 -5.92 19.91
CA GLY A 97 3.64 -5.10 19.72
C GLY A 97 3.78 -3.63 20.14
N TYR A 98 4.89 -3.25 20.80
CA TYR A 98 5.09 -1.92 21.38
C TYR A 98 4.81 -0.78 20.38
N GLN A 99 5.39 -0.85 19.20
CA GLN A 99 5.23 0.18 18.17
C GLN A 99 3.77 0.37 17.76
N ILE A 100 3.06 -0.73 17.53
CA ILE A 100 1.65 -0.69 17.12
C ILE A 100 0.78 -0.20 18.28
N ALA A 101 1.02 -0.68 19.50
CA ALA A 101 0.27 -0.25 20.68
C ALA A 101 0.42 1.27 20.91
N GLN A 102 1.65 1.78 20.89
CA GLN A 102 1.92 3.21 21.05
C GLN A 102 1.33 4.04 19.90
N SER A 103 1.37 3.55 18.68
CA SER A 103 0.76 4.23 17.54
C SER A 103 -0.77 4.33 17.68
N LEU A 104 -1.42 3.29 18.20
CA LEU A 104 -2.87 3.30 18.47
C LEU A 104 -3.23 4.25 19.64
N PHE A 105 -2.42 4.29 20.69
CA PHE A 105 -2.60 5.26 21.76
C PHE A 105 -2.48 6.69 21.24
N ALA A 106 -1.44 6.99 20.47
CA ALA A 106 -1.27 8.31 19.88
C ALA A 106 -2.44 8.70 18.96
N GLN A 107 -2.96 7.77 18.16
CA GLN A 107 -4.14 8.02 17.34
C GLN A 107 -5.39 8.32 18.19
N ALA A 108 -5.57 7.60 19.30
CA ALA A 108 -6.68 7.84 20.22
C ALA A 108 -6.60 9.21 20.90
N ASP A 109 -5.40 9.62 21.33
CA ASP A 109 -5.14 10.91 21.96
C ASP A 109 -5.34 12.08 20.99
N GLY A 110 -5.10 11.89 19.70
CA GLY A 110 -5.34 12.89 18.67
C GLY A 110 -6.81 13.28 18.51
N GLY A 111 -7.74 12.40 18.82
CA GLY A 111 -9.19 12.67 18.78
C GLY A 111 -9.65 13.22 17.42
N VAL A 112 -10.58 14.19 17.44
CA VAL A 112 -11.18 14.75 16.20
C VAL A 112 -10.30 15.83 15.58
N LEU A 113 -9.73 16.73 16.37
CA LEU A 113 -9.00 17.93 15.89
C LEU A 113 -7.49 17.85 16.05
N GLY A 114 -6.97 16.83 16.71
CA GLY A 114 -5.56 16.66 17.00
C GLY A 114 -5.06 17.43 18.20
N VAL A 115 -3.85 17.07 18.66
CA VAL A 115 -3.16 17.77 19.76
C VAL A 115 -2.47 19.06 19.30
N GLY A 116 -2.34 19.27 17.98
CA GLY A 116 -1.67 20.39 17.35
C GLY A 116 -0.41 19.99 16.58
N PHE A 117 -0.11 20.74 15.53
CA PHE A 117 1.04 20.48 14.65
C PHE A 117 2.36 20.62 15.43
N GLY A 118 3.24 19.60 15.33
CA GLY A 118 4.50 19.54 16.06
C GLY A 118 4.36 19.24 17.57
N GLN A 119 3.16 18.85 18.02
CA GLN A 119 2.88 18.52 19.43
C GLN A 119 2.66 17.02 19.64
N SER A 120 3.18 16.21 18.73
CA SER A 120 2.98 14.76 18.79
C SER A 120 3.48 14.16 20.11
N LEU A 121 2.62 13.37 20.75
CA LEU A 121 2.98 12.62 21.95
C LEU A 121 4.00 11.50 21.70
N LEU A 122 4.29 11.21 20.43
CA LEU A 122 5.33 10.24 20.05
C LEU A 122 6.74 10.78 20.22
N ALA A 123 6.90 12.10 20.51
CA ALA A 123 8.18 12.75 20.82
C ALA A 123 8.35 12.91 22.34
N LEU A 124 9.53 12.58 22.86
CA LEU A 124 9.87 12.77 24.28
C LEU A 124 10.43 14.19 24.52
N PRO A 125 10.15 14.81 25.67
CA PRO A 125 10.84 16.00 26.09
C PRO A 125 12.36 15.75 26.14
N GLY A 126 13.14 16.49 25.37
CA GLY A 126 14.59 16.31 25.29
C GLY A 126 15.09 15.70 23.98
N GLY A 127 14.20 15.47 23.00
CA GLY A 127 14.58 15.09 21.62
C GLY A 127 14.62 13.58 21.34
N GLY A 128 14.11 12.75 22.25
CA GLY A 128 13.86 11.34 21.98
C GLY A 128 12.48 11.08 21.38
N THR A 129 12.27 9.87 20.85
CA THR A 129 10.95 9.39 20.40
C THR A 129 10.48 8.23 21.24
N ILE A 130 9.17 8.15 21.49
CA ILE A 130 8.55 6.99 22.17
C ILE A 130 8.63 5.75 21.29
N ILE A 131 8.47 5.94 19.98
CA ILE A 131 8.58 4.87 18.98
C ILE A 131 9.85 5.10 18.15
N PRO A 132 10.63 4.06 17.82
CA PRO A 132 11.71 4.18 16.86
C PRO A 132 11.20 4.64 15.49
N ALA A 133 11.80 5.72 14.93
CA ALA A 133 11.52 6.23 13.59
C ALA A 133 10.01 6.38 13.24
N PRO A 134 9.23 7.19 14.00
CA PRO A 134 7.81 7.38 13.74
C PRO A 134 7.53 8.06 12.39
N ASP A 135 8.53 8.71 11.81
CA ASP A 135 8.52 9.41 10.53
C ASP A 135 8.59 8.48 9.30
N THR A 136 8.79 7.19 9.50
CA THR A 136 8.86 6.20 8.41
C THR A 136 7.50 5.54 8.14
N ASP A 137 7.28 4.35 8.65
CA ASP A 137 6.09 3.52 8.42
C ASP A 137 4.93 3.81 9.39
N LEU A 138 5.17 4.59 10.44
CA LEU A 138 4.14 5.02 11.41
C LEU A 138 3.74 6.50 11.27
N ILE A 139 4.22 7.21 10.24
CA ILE A 139 3.96 8.65 10.05
C ILE A 139 2.46 8.97 10.01
N TYR A 140 1.62 8.05 9.53
CA TYR A 140 0.18 8.27 9.54
C TYR A 140 -0.40 8.34 10.95
N ALA A 141 0.16 7.62 11.94
CA ALA A 141 -0.22 7.76 13.34
C ALA A 141 0.16 9.14 13.90
N VAL A 142 1.31 9.69 13.50
CA VAL A 142 1.70 11.07 13.85
C VAL A 142 0.70 12.08 13.27
N ILE A 143 0.32 11.92 12.00
CA ILE A 143 -0.68 12.78 11.34
C ILE A 143 -2.02 12.74 12.08
N VAL A 144 -2.49 11.54 12.45
CA VAL A 144 -3.73 11.38 13.23
C VAL A 144 -3.60 12.03 14.60
N ASN A 145 -2.47 11.87 15.29
CA ASN A 145 -2.24 12.47 16.59
C ASN A 145 -2.21 14.00 16.52
N GLU A 146 -1.45 14.58 15.58
CA GLU A 146 -1.28 16.03 15.47
C GLU A 146 -2.48 16.76 14.87
N LEU A 147 -3.09 16.20 13.81
CA LEU A 147 -4.16 16.86 13.05
C LEU A 147 -5.54 16.25 13.31
N GLY A 148 -5.63 15.21 14.12
CA GLY A 148 -6.86 14.51 14.45
C GLY A 148 -7.46 13.76 13.27
N LEU A 149 -8.66 13.25 13.49
CA LEU A 149 -9.45 12.53 12.47
C LEU A 149 -9.70 13.41 11.23
N VAL A 150 -9.97 14.69 11.42
CA VAL A 150 -10.23 15.63 10.31
C VAL A 150 -9.00 15.76 9.41
N GLY A 151 -7.80 15.97 9.98
CA GLY A 151 -6.56 16.06 9.21
C GLY A 151 -6.20 14.74 8.54
N ALA A 152 -6.36 13.62 9.25
CA ALA A 152 -6.15 12.29 8.70
C ALA A 152 -7.05 12.00 7.49
N CYS A 153 -8.34 12.32 7.58
CA CYS A 153 -9.29 12.21 6.46
C CYS A 153 -8.94 13.14 5.31
N ALA A 154 -8.50 14.38 5.60
CA ALA A 154 -8.07 15.32 4.57
C ALA A 154 -6.87 14.80 3.77
N VAL A 155 -5.88 14.22 4.44
CA VAL A 155 -4.72 13.59 3.78
C VAL A 155 -5.17 12.42 2.90
N LEU A 156 -6.03 11.53 3.40
CA LEU A 156 -6.58 10.42 2.59
C LEU A 156 -7.37 10.93 1.39
N PHE A 157 -8.14 11.99 1.56
CA PHE A 157 -8.88 12.60 0.46
C PHE A 157 -7.96 13.11 -0.66
N VAL A 158 -6.83 13.74 -0.30
CA VAL A 158 -5.82 14.15 -1.29
C VAL A 158 -5.26 12.94 -2.05
N TYR A 159 -4.94 11.84 -1.35
CA TYR A 159 -4.49 10.61 -2.02
C TYR A 159 -5.54 10.02 -2.96
N LEU A 160 -6.81 10.04 -2.56
CA LEU A 160 -7.93 9.59 -3.41
C LEU A 160 -8.07 10.46 -4.66
N LEU A 161 -7.90 11.79 -4.55
CA LEU A 161 -7.91 12.68 -5.70
C LEU A 161 -6.75 12.39 -6.67
N ILE A 162 -5.55 12.11 -6.16
CA ILE A 162 -4.41 11.74 -6.99
C ILE A 162 -4.69 10.41 -7.71
N ALA A 163 -5.23 9.41 -7.01
CA ALA A 163 -5.57 8.12 -7.59
C ALA A 163 -6.69 8.26 -8.65
N GLU A 164 -7.75 9.04 -8.37
CA GLU A 164 -8.81 9.34 -9.35
C GLU A 164 -8.22 9.95 -10.62
N ARG A 165 -7.36 10.95 -10.47
CA ARG A 165 -6.69 11.59 -11.62
C ARG A 165 -5.82 10.63 -12.40
N GLY A 166 -5.08 9.75 -11.72
CA GLY A 166 -4.25 8.74 -12.36
C GLY A 166 -5.07 7.73 -13.16
N PHE A 167 -6.16 7.20 -12.60
CA PHE A 167 -7.07 6.31 -13.34
C PHE A 167 -7.77 7.03 -14.50
N ARG A 168 -8.12 8.30 -14.34
CA ARG A 168 -8.67 9.10 -15.42
C ARG A 168 -7.67 9.30 -16.56
N ILE A 169 -6.39 9.50 -16.28
CA ILE A 169 -5.34 9.54 -17.30
C ILE A 169 -5.30 8.21 -18.07
N ALA A 170 -5.39 7.08 -17.36
CA ALA A 170 -5.43 5.75 -18.00
C ALA A 170 -6.62 5.59 -18.95
N THR A 171 -7.80 6.12 -18.61
CA THR A 171 -8.99 6.04 -19.48
C THR A 171 -8.93 7.00 -20.68
N LEU A 172 -8.13 8.06 -20.61
CA LEU A 172 -7.96 9.03 -21.70
C LEU A 172 -6.85 8.64 -22.67
N ALA A 173 -5.94 7.75 -22.28
CA ALA A 173 -4.86 7.25 -23.13
C ALA A 173 -5.42 6.44 -24.30
N ARG A 174 -4.92 6.70 -25.53
CA ARG A 174 -5.40 6.06 -26.76
C ARG A 174 -4.71 4.76 -27.09
N ASP A 175 -3.49 4.58 -26.65
CA ASP A 175 -2.71 3.36 -26.88
C ASP A 175 -2.70 2.44 -25.65
N SER A 176 -2.71 1.13 -25.89
CA SER A 176 -2.77 0.11 -24.84
C SER A 176 -1.61 0.17 -23.85
N PHE A 177 -0.41 0.57 -24.32
CA PHE A 177 0.75 0.67 -23.44
C PHE A 177 0.58 1.81 -22.42
N SER A 178 0.22 3.01 -22.88
CA SER A 178 -0.03 4.18 -22.01
C SER A 178 -1.19 3.92 -21.05
N THR A 179 -2.26 3.26 -21.50
CA THR A 179 -3.38 2.85 -20.64
C THR A 179 -2.92 1.93 -19.51
N LEU A 180 -2.20 0.86 -19.84
CA LEU A 180 -1.70 -0.11 -18.86
C LEU A 180 -0.65 0.52 -17.92
N LEU A 181 0.23 1.35 -18.46
CA LEU A 181 1.25 2.05 -17.67
C LEU A 181 0.60 2.98 -16.64
N ALA A 182 -0.31 3.86 -17.08
CA ALA A 182 -0.98 4.80 -16.18
C ALA A 182 -1.83 4.08 -15.13
N ALA A 183 -2.58 3.06 -15.53
CA ALA A 183 -3.39 2.26 -14.62
C ALA A 183 -2.53 1.50 -13.61
N GLY A 184 -1.44 0.89 -14.04
CA GLY A 184 -0.51 0.15 -13.19
C GLY A 184 0.18 1.05 -12.16
N LEU A 185 0.73 2.18 -12.60
CA LEU A 185 1.38 3.16 -11.72
C LEU A 185 0.39 3.70 -10.68
N THR A 186 -0.83 4.03 -11.11
CA THR A 186 -1.88 4.51 -10.20
C THR A 186 -2.32 3.44 -9.20
N ALA A 187 -2.44 2.19 -9.66
CA ALA A 187 -2.80 1.07 -8.78
C ALA A 187 -1.71 0.80 -7.73
N VAL A 188 -0.43 0.85 -8.11
CA VAL A 188 0.69 0.73 -7.16
C VAL A 188 0.62 1.86 -6.13
N PHE A 189 0.42 3.09 -6.56
CA PHE A 189 0.31 4.24 -5.67
C PHE A 189 -0.87 4.10 -4.69
N ALA A 190 -2.07 3.79 -5.19
CA ALA A 190 -3.25 3.63 -4.36
C ALA A 190 -3.11 2.45 -3.37
N LEU A 191 -2.53 1.35 -3.84
CA LEU A 191 -2.27 0.18 -3.01
C LEU A 191 -1.24 0.48 -1.91
N GLN A 192 -0.18 1.25 -2.22
CA GLN A 192 0.81 1.68 -1.24
C GLN A 192 0.16 2.49 -0.12
N VAL A 193 -0.68 3.47 -0.46
CA VAL A 193 -1.46 4.25 0.52
C VAL A 193 -2.36 3.35 1.36
N PHE A 194 -3.10 2.43 0.73
CA PHE A 194 -3.98 1.49 1.43
C PHE A 194 -3.22 0.60 2.40
N VAL A 195 -2.08 0.05 1.97
CA VAL A 195 -1.29 -0.88 2.78
C VAL A 195 -0.71 -0.21 4.02
N ILE A 196 -0.15 1.00 3.88
CA ILE A 196 0.40 1.70 5.05
C ILE A 196 -0.69 2.20 5.98
N VAL A 197 -1.70 2.87 5.46
CA VAL A 197 -2.80 3.39 6.30
C VAL A 197 -3.55 2.24 6.96
N GLY A 198 -3.85 1.17 6.21
CA GLY A 198 -4.47 -0.03 6.73
C GLY A 198 -3.65 -0.74 7.81
N GLY A 199 -2.32 -0.76 7.66
CA GLY A 199 -1.40 -1.30 8.67
C GLY A 199 -1.39 -0.48 9.95
N VAL A 200 -1.26 0.83 9.83
CA VAL A 200 -1.21 1.76 10.98
C VAL A 200 -2.56 1.85 11.71
N THR A 201 -3.68 1.74 10.99
CA THR A 201 -5.04 1.73 11.58
C THR A 201 -5.53 0.33 11.98
N LYS A 202 -4.67 -0.68 11.91
CA LYS A 202 -5.01 -2.06 12.29
C LYS A 202 -6.11 -2.72 11.42
N VAL A 203 -6.34 -2.23 10.20
CA VAL A 203 -7.23 -2.90 9.22
C VAL A 203 -6.56 -4.15 8.65
N ILE A 204 -5.24 -4.09 8.43
CA ILE A 204 -4.38 -5.20 8.00
C ILE A 204 -3.13 -5.26 8.89
N PRO A 205 -2.36 -6.37 8.90
CA PRO A 205 -1.08 -6.40 9.60
C PRO A 205 -0.11 -5.31 9.09
N LEU A 206 0.67 -4.71 10.00
CA LEU A 206 1.68 -3.71 9.65
C LEU A 206 2.76 -4.33 8.76
N THR A 207 3.11 -3.64 7.69
CA THR A 207 3.99 -4.17 6.64
C THR A 207 5.33 -3.45 6.50
N GLY A 208 5.52 -2.30 7.16
CA GLY A 208 6.76 -1.51 7.05
C GLY A 208 6.90 -0.73 5.72
N VAL A 209 5.81 -0.56 4.97
CA VAL A 209 5.79 0.24 3.74
C VAL A 209 5.70 1.73 4.09
N THR A 210 6.30 2.59 3.28
CA THR A 210 6.30 4.05 3.47
C THR A 210 5.11 4.74 2.82
N LEU A 211 4.59 5.80 3.43
CA LEU A 211 3.52 6.63 2.85
C LEU A 211 4.09 7.53 1.75
N PRO A 212 3.57 7.47 0.50
CA PRO A 212 4.09 8.24 -0.61
C PRO A 212 4.21 9.74 -0.31
N PHE A 213 5.34 10.34 -0.64
CA PHE A 213 5.67 11.78 -0.47
C PHE A 213 5.73 12.32 0.96
N ILE A 214 5.26 11.57 1.97
CA ILE A 214 5.19 12.04 3.37
C ILE A 214 6.20 11.31 4.24
N SER A 215 6.29 9.98 4.17
CA SER A 215 7.25 9.21 4.97
C SER A 215 8.69 9.56 4.63
N TYR A 216 9.53 9.56 5.63
CA TYR A 216 10.98 9.60 5.44
C TYR A 216 11.46 8.29 4.79
N GLY A 217 12.10 8.41 3.62
CA GLY A 217 12.62 7.26 2.87
C GLY A 217 13.19 7.69 1.52
N GLY A 218 14.51 7.82 1.40
CA GLY A 218 15.16 8.36 0.19
C GLY A 218 14.82 7.63 -1.08
N SER A 219 14.87 6.29 -1.09
CA SER A 219 14.52 5.48 -2.25
C SER A 219 13.02 5.54 -2.61
N SER A 220 12.16 5.57 -1.59
CA SER A 220 10.71 5.68 -1.77
C SER A 220 10.31 7.02 -2.37
N ILE A 221 10.90 8.13 -1.89
CA ILE A 221 10.64 9.47 -2.44
C ILE A 221 11.03 9.53 -3.91
N VAL A 222 12.22 9.06 -4.27
CA VAL A 222 12.68 9.03 -5.67
C VAL A 222 11.73 8.20 -6.53
N ALA A 223 11.36 6.99 -6.09
CA ALA A 223 10.45 6.11 -6.81
C ALA A 223 9.06 6.76 -7.03
N ASN A 224 8.51 7.42 -6.00
CA ASN A 224 7.22 8.10 -6.10
C ASN A 224 7.28 9.33 -7.04
N PHE A 225 8.39 10.10 -7.06
CA PHE A 225 8.57 11.17 -8.04
C PHE A 225 8.71 10.66 -9.47
N VAL A 226 9.42 9.54 -9.69
CA VAL A 226 9.49 8.87 -11.00
C VAL A 226 8.11 8.40 -11.44
N LEU A 227 7.33 7.78 -10.54
CA LEU A 227 5.95 7.38 -10.79
C LEU A 227 5.09 8.57 -11.22
N LEU A 228 5.14 9.67 -10.48
CA LEU A 228 4.39 10.89 -10.80
C LEU A 228 4.83 11.48 -12.15
N ALA A 229 6.13 11.54 -12.42
CA ALA A 229 6.65 12.04 -13.69
C ALA A 229 6.15 11.22 -14.89
N LEU A 230 6.13 9.88 -14.76
CA LEU A 230 5.58 9.00 -15.80
C LEU A 230 4.09 9.21 -16.00
N LEU A 231 3.31 9.38 -14.93
CA LEU A 231 1.88 9.71 -15.04
C LEU A 231 1.65 11.05 -15.75
N LEU A 232 2.47 12.06 -15.45
CA LEU A 232 2.39 13.37 -16.11
C LEU A 232 2.75 13.29 -17.59
N LEU A 233 3.76 12.49 -17.96
CA LEU A 233 4.13 12.24 -19.37
C LEU A 233 2.98 11.59 -20.14
N VAL A 234 2.35 10.56 -19.57
CA VAL A 234 1.17 9.92 -20.20
C VAL A 234 0.02 10.91 -20.31
N SER A 235 -0.21 11.74 -19.30
CA SER A 235 -1.26 12.77 -19.30
C SER A 235 -1.04 13.83 -20.41
N ASP A 236 0.21 14.31 -20.56
CA ASP A 236 0.55 15.27 -21.60
C ASP A 236 0.36 14.68 -23.00
N ARG A 237 0.84 13.46 -23.22
CA ARG A 237 0.66 12.74 -24.49
C ARG A 237 -0.82 12.58 -24.83
N ALA A 238 -1.65 12.10 -23.89
CA ALA A 238 -3.08 11.91 -24.12
C ALA A 238 -3.80 13.23 -24.47
N ARG A 239 -3.38 14.36 -23.85
CA ARG A 239 -3.94 15.69 -24.20
C ARG A 239 -3.55 16.15 -25.59
N ARG A 240 -2.28 16.02 -25.98
CA ARG A 240 -1.80 16.41 -27.32
C ARG A 240 -2.51 15.64 -28.43
N GLU A 241 -2.71 14.32 -28.23
CA GLU A 241 -3.44 13.50 -29.17
C GLU A 241 -4.95 13.83 -29.25
N ALA A 242 -5.54 14.38 -28.17
CA ALA A 242 -6.92 14.83 -28.16
C ALA A 242 -7.12 16.19 -28.88
N THR A 243 -6.07 17.00 -28.97
CA THR A 243 -6.09 18.33 -29.58
C THR A 243 -5.54 18.36 -31.02
N SER A 244 -4.89 17.27 -31.47
CA SER A 244 -4.49 17.13 -32.86
C SER A 244 -5.72 16.83 -33.73
N PRO A 245 -5.94 17.59 -34.83
CA PRO A 245 -7.09 17.43 -35.71
C PRO A 245 -7.09 16.09 -36.44
#